data_6afc9de03b98153a5e32fefe31936cb8
#
_entry.id   6afc9de03b98153a5e32fefe31936cb8
#
_cell.length_a   1.000
_cell.length_b   1.000
_cell.length_c   1.000
_cell.angle_alpha   90.00
_cell.angle_beta   90.00
_cell.angle_gamma   90.00
#
_symmetry.space_group_name_H-M   'P 1'
#
loop_
_entity.id
_entity.type
_entity.pdbx_description
1 polymer ?
#
loop_
_entity_poly.entity_id
_entity_poly.type
_entity_poly.pdbx_seq_one_letter_code
_entity_poly.pdbx_strand_id
1 'polypeptide(L)'
;MNDARVLGFVGVGRMGGPMSSRLLDAGYQLVVFDTNPEATAPLAARGVRVAGSAAEVASAASIVFLSLPTPPVLQSVAIAPGGIISGTVVKTVIDVSTTGPGVAGVVARALAEKGITYVDSPVSGGIAGATKGTLAVMVACPRSTWAEVEPILKNFGRTFYTGEKPGLAQTAKLANNLLAAAAIVLSSEAVAMGVKAGLDPTILIDIINAGSGRNSATQDKFPKAVLTRTFDFGFATGLSYKDVKLCVDEAEALGVPMVAGAAVRQMLAVTQARFGASSDFTSIARVVEEWAGVEIRS
;
A
#
# COMPACT_ATOMS: atom_id res chain seq x y z
N MET A 1 -5.08 -6.51 -35.53
CA MET A 1 -5.91 -5.84 -34.50
C MET A 1 -5.53 -6.53 -33.19
N ASN A 2 -4.84 -5.83 -32.29
CA ASN A 2 -4.61 -6.36 -30.95
C ASN A 2 -5.99 -6.48 -30.30
N ASP A 3 -6.43 -7.70 -30.05
CA ASP A 3 -7.59 -7.94 -29.20
C ASP A 3 -7.25 -7.34 -27.84
N ALA A 4 -7.77 -6.16 -27.56
CA ALA A 4 -7.44 -5.43 -26.33
C ALA A 4 -7.95 -6.27 -25.16
N ARG A 5 -6.99 -6.87 -24.43
CA ARG A 5 -7.29 -7.79 -23.31
C ARG A 5 -8.13 -7.05 -22.26
N VAL A 6 -9.25 -7.62 -21.88
CA VAL A 6 -10.11 -7.10 -20.82
C VAL A 6 -9.52 -7.50 -19.45
N LEU A 7 -9.27 -6.51 -18.60
CA LEU A 7 -8.83 -6.70 -17.22
C LEU A 7 -9.93 -6.27 -16.24
N GLY A 8 -10.07 -6.99 -15.15
CA GLY A 8 -10.94 -6.62 -14.04
C GLY A 8 -10.19 -5.79 -13.01
N PHE A 9 -10.86 -4.85 -12.35
CA PHE A 9 -10.28 -4.11 -11.23
C PHE A 9 -11.33 -3.86 -10.15
N VAL A 10 -11.09 -4.36 -8.94
CA VAL A 10 -11.96 -4.18 -7.77
C VAL A 10 -11.24 -3.35 -6.72
N GLY A 11 -11.89 -2.26 -6.30
CA GLY A 11 -11.29 -1.24 -5.45
C GLY A 11 -10.54 -0.19 -6.28
N VAL A 12 -11.25 0.82 -6.79
CA VAL A 12 -10.69 1.90 -7.63
C VAL A 12 -10.62 3.23 -6.88
N GLY A 13 -10.45 3.17 -5.55
CA GLY A 13 -10.22 4.33 -4.69
C GLY A 13 -8.85 5.00 -4.92
N ARG A 14 -8.27 5.58 -3.85
CA ARG A 14 -7.06 6.43 -3.90
C ARG A 14 -5.86 5.80 -4.61
N MET A 15 -5.66 4.48 -4.48
CA MET A 15 -4.57 3.76 -5.14
C MET A 15 -5.03 3.06 -6.42
N GLY A 16 -6.18 2.36 -6.36
CA GLY A 16 -6.68 1.59 -7.51
C GLY A 16 -7.10 2.48 -8.69
N GLY A 17 -7.67 3.65 -8.46
CA GLY A 17 -8.06 4.58 -9.53
C GLY A 17 -6.89 5.01 -10.42
N PRO A 18 -5.79 5.57 -9.86
CA PRO A 18 -4.58 5.87 -10.65
C PRO A 18 -3.99 4.65 -11.35
N MET A 19 -3.92 3.48 -10.71
CA MET A 19 -3.43 2.26 -11.34
C MET A 19 -4.32 1.80 -12.50
N SER A 20 -5.65 1.84 -12.32
CA SER A 20 -6.61 1.55 -13.40
C SER A 20 -6.46 2.51 -14.58
N SER A 21 -6.25 3.80 -14.32
CA SER A 21 -5.99 4.81 -15.35
C SER A 21 -4.74 4.48 -16.15
N ARG A 22 -3.66 4.01 -15.49
CA ARG A 22 -2.43 3.57 -16.17
C ARG A 22 -2.66 2.40 -17.11
N LEU A 23 -3.50 1.44 -16.73
CA LEU A 23 -3.86 0.31 -17.60
C LEU A 23 -4.67 0.78 -18.83
N LEU A 24 -5.60 1.71 -18.64
CA LEU A 24 -6.32 2.33 -19.76
C LEU A 24 -5.39 3.07 -20.71
N ASP A 25 -4.46 3.85 -20.17
CA ASP A 25 -3.46 4.59 -20.97
C ASP A 25 -2.54 3.65 -21.76
N ALA A 26 -2.32 2.42 -21.25
CA ALA A 26 -1.59 1.36 -21.91
C ALA A 26 -2.43 0.56 -22.96
N GLY A 27 -3.71 0.92 -23.14
CA GLY A 27 -4.58 0.32 -24.16
C GLY A 27 -5.38 -0.90 -23.72
N TYR A 28 -5.39 -1.24 -22.40
CA TYR A 28 -6.25 -2.32 -21.88
C TYR A 28 -7.71 -1.86 -21.79
N GLN A 29 -8.64 -2.76 -22.03
CA GLN A 29 -10.05 -2.57 -21.68
C GLN A 29 -10.25 -2.93 -20.22
N LEU A 30 -11.11 -2.20 -19.49
CA LEU A 30 -11.35 -2.45 -18.07
C LEU A 30 -12.83 -2.70 -17.77
N VAL A 31 -13.06 -3.59 -16.80
CA VAL A 31 -14.31 -3.72 -16.05
C VAL A 31 -13.98 -3.47 -14.58
N VAL A 32 -14.63 -2.50 -13.95
CA VAL A 32 -14.29 -2.07 -12.59
C VAL A 32 -15.47 -2.18 -11.63
N PHE A 33 -15.17 -2.35 -10.35
CA PHE A 33 -16.14 -2.29 -9.27
C PHE A 33 -15.53 -1.60 -8.04
N ASP A 34 -16.31 -0.75 -7.41
CA ASP A 34 -16.05 -0.20 -6.08
C ASP A 34 -17.39 -0.04 -5.35
N THR A 35 -17.39 -0.14 -4.03
CA THR A 35 -18.57 0.11 -3.21
C THR A 35 -18.91 1.59 -3.11
N ASN A 36 -17.96 2.48 -3.41
CA ASN A 36 -18.18 3.92 -3.54
C ASN A 36 -18.37 4.30 -5.03
N PRO A 37 -19.56 4.70 -5.46
CA PRO A 37 -19.80 5.13 -6.85
C PRO A 37 -18.92 6.31 -7.30
N GLU A 38 -18.55 7.22 -6.39
CA GLU A 38 -17.70 8.35 -6.71
C GLU A 38 -16.29 7.90 -7.14
N ALA A 39 -15.81 6.76 -6.63
CA ALA A 39 -14.51 6.21 -7.01
C ALA A 39 -14.51 5.67 -8.46
N THR A 40 -15.65 5.19 -8.95
CA THR A 40 -15.78 4.66 -10.32
C THR A 40 -16.09 5.74 -11.35
N ALA A 41 -16.65 6.88 -10.95
CA ALA A 41 -17.12 7.94 -11.86
C ALA A 41 -16.02 8.46 -12.82
N PRO A 42 -14.76 8.73 -12.40
CA PRO A 42 -13.72 9.19 -13.31
C PRO A 42 -13.36 8.16 -14.40
N LEU A 43 -13.44 6.86 -14.08
CA LEU A 43 -13.18 5.78 -15.03
C LEU A 43 -14.36 5.58 -15.98
N ALA A 44 -15.59 5.65 -15.46
CA ALA A 44 -16.82 5.60 -16.27
C ALA A 44 -16.86 6.73 -17.30
N ALA A 45 -16.44 7.94 -16.95
CA ALA A 45 -16.33 9.08 -17.86
C ALA A 45 -15.32 8.83 -19.01
N ARG A 46 -14.41 7.87 -18.84
CA ARG A 46 -13.45 7.41 -19.86
C ARG A 46 -13.95 6.18 -20.64
N GLY A 47 -15.22 5.81 -20.48
CA GLY A 47 -15.83 4.67 -21.17
C GLY A 47 -15.57 3.30 -20.54
N VAL A 48 -15.06 3.25 -19.28
CA VAL A 48 -14.86 1.98 -18.56
C VAL A 48 -16.21 1.43 -18.11
N ARG A 49 -16.41 0.11 -18.31
CA ARG A 49 -17.58 -0.59 -17.79
C ARG A 49 -17.51 -0.68 -16.27
N VAL A 50 -18.55 -0.21 -15.59
CA VAL A 50 -18.74 -0.37 -14.15
C VAL A 50 -19.64 -1.57 -13.91
N ALA A 51 -19.16 -2.54 -13.15
CA ALA A 51 -19.91 -3.74 -12.75
C ALA A 51 -20.68 -3.49 -11.45
N GLY A 52 -21.72 -4.30 -11.20
CA GLY A 52 -22.53 -4.21 -9.99
C GLY A 52 -21.93 -4.98 -8.79
N SER A 53 -20.91 -5.83 -9.01
CA SER A 53 -20.28 -6.63 -7.95
C SER A 53 -18.88 -7.13 -8.36
N ALA A 54 -18.13 -7.61 -7.36
CA ALA A 54 -16.84 -8.27 -7.59
C ALA A 54 -16.99 -9.58 -8.42
N ALA A 55 -18.06 -10.34 -8.19
CA ALA A 55 -18.36 -11.55 -8.98
C ALA A 55 -18.65 -11.22 -10.45
N GLU A 56 -19.32 -10.11 -10.74
CA GLU A 56 -19.55 -9.66 -12.11
C GLU A 56 -18.24 -9.26 -12.81
N VAL A 57 -17.32 -8.58 -12.12
CA VAL A 57 -15.98 -8.30 -12.64
C VAL A 57 -15.26 -9.61 -12.97
N ALA A 58 -15.29 -10.60 -12.06
CA ALA A 58 -14.64 -11.90 -12.20
C ALA A 58 -15.31 -12.78 -13.27
N SER A 59 -16.54 -12.48 -13.67
CA SER A 59 -17.24 -13.13 -14.78
C SER A 59 -17.01 -12.44 -16.13
N ALA A 60 -16.40 -11.25 -16.13
CA ALA A 60 -16.12 -10.47 -17.33
C ALA A 60 -14.63 -10.45 -17.74
N ALA A 61 -13.71 -10.77 -16.82
CA ALA A 61 -12.27 -10.70 -17.06
C ALA A 61 -11.53 -11.93 -16.50
N SER A 62 -10.56 -12.43 -17.25
CA SER A 62 -9.72 -13.58 -16.83
C SER A 62 -8.63 -13.18 -15.84
N ILE A 63 -8.21 -11.91 -15.80
CA ILE A 63 -7.29 -11.35 -14.82
C ILE A 63 -8.00 -10.24 -14.07
N VAL A 64 -8.02 -10.33 -12.74
CA VAL A 64 -8.69 -9.36 -11.87
C VAL A 64 -7.71 -8.82 -10.84
N PHE A 65 -7.60 -7.49 -10.78
CA PHE A 65 -6.84 -6.77 -9.76
C PHE A 65 -7.71 -6.47 -8.53
N LEU A 66 -7.11 -6.58 -7.34
CA LEU A 66 -7.71 -6.17 -6.06
C LEU A 66 -6.85 -5.08 -5.42
N SER A 67 -7.47 -3.95 -5.03
CA SER A 67 -6.81 -2.86 -4.29
C SER A 67 -7.69 -2.46 -3.10
N LEU A 68 -7.55 -3.19 -2.00
CA LEU A 68 -8.49 -3.20 -0.88
C LEU A 68 -7.81 -2.74 0.42
N PRO A 69 -8.56 -2.11 1.36
CA PRO A 69 -7.95 -1.41 2.49
C PRO A 69 -7.48 -2.32 3.63
N THR A 70 -8.14 -3.46 3.86
CA THR A 70 -7.91 -4.30 5.04
C THR A 70 -7.97 -5.79 4.75
N PRO A 71 -7.31 -6.63 5.58
CA PRO A 71 -7.37 -8.08 5.46
C PRO A 71 -8.79 -8.68 5.44
N PRO A 72 -9.73 -8.28 6.32
CA PRO A 72 -11.11 -8.77 6.28
C PRO A 72 -11.84 -8.41 4.98
N VAL A 73 -11.62 -7.21 4.45
CA VAL A 73 -12.22 -6.79 3.17
C VAL A 73 -11.66 -7.62 2.02
N LEU A 74 -10.34 -7.90 2.00
CA LEU A 74 -9.76 -8.78 0.99
C LEU A 74 -10.40 -10.18 1.03
N GLN A 75 -10.51 -10.79 2.21
CA GLN A 75 -11.14 -12.11 2.34
C GLN A 75 -12.59 -12.10 1.86
N SER A 76 -13.37 -11.11 2.28
CA SER A 76 -14.77 -10.97 1.85
C SER A 76 -14.90 -10.83 0.34
N VAL A 77 -14.12 -9.94 -0.28
CA VAL A 77 -14.19 -9.68 -1.73
C VAL A 77 -13.64 -10.84 -2.54
N ALA A 78 -12.55 -11.46 -2.08
CA ALA A 78 -11.89 -12.51 -2.86
C ALA A 78 -12.60 -13.88 -2.75
N ILE A 79 -12.96 -14.30 -1.55
CA ILE A 79 -13.32 -15.72 -1.28
C ILE A 79 -14.68 -15.94 -0.63
N ALA A 80 -15.43 -14.90 -0.22
CA ALA A 80 -16.80 -15.08 0.26
C ALA A 80 -17.79 -15.38 -0.91
N PRO A 81 -18.94 -15.98 -0.62
CA PRO A 81 -20.03 -16.12 -1.60
C PRO A 81 -20.39 -14.77 -2.22
N GLY A 82 -20.46 -14.70 -3.55
CA GLY A 82 -20.68 -13.44 -4.29
C GLY A 82 -19.42 -12.61 -4.51
N GLY A 83 -18.26 -13.03 -4.00
CA GLY A 83 -16.95 -12.44 -4.29
C GLY A 83 -16.33 -12.95 -5.60
N ILE A 84 -15.05 -12.67 -5.78
CA ILE A 84 -14.27 -13.07 -6.98
C ILE A 84 -14.34 -14.58 -7.23
N ILE A 85 -14.30 -15.40 -6.18
CA ILE A 85 -14.35 -16.87 -6.25
C ILE A 85 -15.64 -17.40 -6.91
N SER A 86 -16.68 -16.57 -7.00
CA SER A 86 -17.96 -16.90 -7.64
C SER A 86 -17.99 -16.55 -9.14
N GLY A 87 -16.93 -15.93 -9.66
CA GLY A 87 -16.82 -15.57 -11.08
C GLY A 87 -16.62 -16.78 -11.98
N THR A 88 -17.09 -16.68 -13.22
CA THR A 88 -17.09 -17.81 -14.18
C THR A 88 -15.93 -17.77 -15.18
N VAL A 89 -15.24 -16.63 -15.30
CA VAL A 89 -14.19 -16.40 -16.32
C VAL A 89 -12.80 -16.20 -15.69
N VAL A 90 -12.75 -15.71 -14.44
CA VAL A 90 -11.49 -15.39 -13.76
C VAL A 90 -10.56 -16.60 -13.65
N LYS A 91 -9.29 -16.42 -13.99
CA LYS A 91 -8.20 -17.40 -13.88
C LYS A 91 -7.07 -16.93 -13.00
N THR A 92 -6.87 -15.60 -12.93
CA THR A 92 -5.77 -14.99 -12.18
C THR A 92 -6.29 -13.80 -11.38
N VAL A 93 -5.99 -13.78 -10.09
CA VAL A 93 -6.28 -12.66 -9.18
C VAL A 93 -4.95 -12.03 -8.78
N ILE A 94 -4.79 -10.73 -9.04
CA ILE A 94 -3.60 -9.95 -8.67
C ILE A 94 -3.98 -9.01 -7.53
N ASP A 95 -3.50 -9.32 -6.32
CA ASP A 95 -3.76 -8.50 -5.14
C ASP A 95 -2.64 -7.47 -4.92
N VAL A 96 -2.96 -6.20 -5.17
CA VAL A 96 -2.03 -5.08 -4.93
C VAL A 96 -2.21 -4.44 -3.55
N SER A 97 -3.05 -5.03 -2.70
CA SER A 97 -3.32 -4.57 -1.33
C SER A 97 -2.17 -4.92 -0.37
N THR A 98 -2.18 -4.32 0.83
CA THR A 98 -1.31 -4.70 1.93
C THR A 98 -2.13 -5.35 3.03
N THR A 99 -2.10 -6.68 3.10
CA THR A 99 -2.98 -7.50 3.96
C THR A 99 -2.26 -8.54 4.81
N GLY A 100 -0.94 -8.66 4.61
CA GLY A 100 -0.07 -9.56 5.35
C GLY A 100 0.00 -10.99 4.79
N PRO A 101 1.10 -11.70 5.07
CA PRO A 101 1.39 -13.03 4.52
C PRO A 101 0.35 -14.09 4.90
N GLY A 102 -0.15 -14.04 6.14
CA GLY A 102 -1.13 -15.01 6.64
C GLY A 102 -2.42 -14.98 5.81
N VAL A 103 -2.96 -13.79 5.56
CA VAL A 103 -4.19 -13.62 4.76
C VAL A 103 -3.94 -13.94 3.29
N ALA A 104 -2.81 -13.51 2.72
CA ALA A 104 -2.42 -13.87 1.37
C ALA A 104 -2.42 -15.41 1.17
N GLY A 105 -1.87 -16.16 2.13
CA GLY A 105 -1.87 -17.62 2.12
C GLY A 105 -3.27 -18.25 2.21
N VAL A 106 -4.17 -17.69 3.01
CA VAL A 106 -5.56 -18.16 3.12
C VAL A 106 -6.30 -17.94 1.80
N VAL A 107 -6.22 -16.73 1.23
CA VAL A 107 -6.88 -16.38 -0.03
C VAL A 107 -6.33 -17.21 -1.18
N ALA A 108 -5.01 -17.37 -1.27
CA ALA A 108 -4.38 -18.19 -2.31
C ALA A 108 -4.86 -19.64 -2.31
N ARG A 109 -4.97 -20.28 -1.13
CA ARG A 109 -5.48 -21.66 -1.01
C ARG A 109 -6.92 -21.77 -1.48
N ALA A 110 -7.81 -20.90 -0.99
CA ALA A 110 -9.22 -20.94 -1.35
C ALA A 110 -9.46 -20.70 -2.86
N LEU A 111 -8.72 -19.79 -3.48
CA LEU A 111 -8.79 -19.56 -4.93
C LEU A 111 -8.24 -20.75 -5.73
N ALA A 112 -7.16 -21.37 -5.25
CA ALA A 112 -6.57 -22.56 -5.90
C ALA A 112 -7.54 -23.75 -5.96
N GLU A 113 -8.41 -23.96 -4.95
CA GLU A 113 -9.47 -24.98 -4.96
C GLU A 113 -10.47 -24.78 -6.12
N LYS A 114 -10.55 -23.58 -6.67
CA LYS A 114 -11.35 -23.23 -7.85
C LYS A 114 -10.54 -23.12 -9.13
N GLY A 115 -9.27 -23.50 -9.10
CA GLY A 115 -8.36 -23.37 -10.26
C GLY A 115 -7.98 -21.93 -10.60
N ILE A 116 -8.11 -20.98 -9.64
CA ILE A 116 -7.78 -19.59 -9.80
C ILE A 116 -6.39 -19.33 -9.18
N THR A 117 -5.46 -18.80 -9.96
CA THR A 117 -4.11 -18.44 -9.49
C THR A 117 -4.15 -17.12 -8.74
N TYR A 118 -3.56 -17.08 -7.55
CA TYR A 118 -3.35 -15.86 -6.79
C TYR A 118 -1.94 -15.30 -7.00
N VAL A 119 -1.86 -14.02 -7.32
CA VAL A 119 -0.62 -13.24 -7.44
C VAL A 119 -0.59 -12.25 -6.29
N ASP A 120 0.30 -12.48 -5.34
CA ASP A 120 0.58 -11.58 -4.24
C ASP A 120 1.46 -10.43 -4.76
N SER A 121 0.90 -9.21 -4.86
CA SER A 121 1.58 -8.10 -5.56
C SER A 121 1.42 -6.73 -4.91
N PRO A 122 1.72 -6.57 -3.60
CA PRO A 122 1.65 -5.28 -2.95
C PRO A 122 2.60 -4.26 -3.58
N VAL A 123 2.21 -2.98 -3.47
CA VAL A 123 2.94 -1.87 -4.11
C VAL A 123 3.44 -0.85 -3.10
N SER A 124 4.51 -0.13 -3.44
CA SER A 124 5.06 0.96 -2.64
C SER A 124 5.43 2.16 -3.52
N GLY A 125 5.17 3.39 -3.03
CA GLY A 125 5.43 4.65 -3.74
C GLY A 125 4.28 5.65 -3.65
N GLY A 126 3.19 5.30 -2.92
CA GLY A 126 2.05 6.17 -2.66
C GLY A 126 1.25 6.55 -3.91
N ILE A 127 0.31 7.47 -3.74
CA ILE A 127 -0.59 7.92 -4.82
C ILE A 127 0.21 8.55 -5.98
N ALA A 128 1.23 9.34 -5.66
CA ALA A 128 2.09 9.97 -6.67
C ALA A 128 2.82 8.92 -7.53
N GLY A 129 3.32 7.85 -6.92
CA GLY A 129 3.93 6.73 -7.63
C GLY A 129 2.94 5.97 -8.51
N ALA A 130 1.71 5.75 -8.02
CA ALA A 130 0.64 5.11 -8.78
C ALA A 130 0.27 5.93 -10.02
N THR A 131 0.13 7.25 -9.87
CA THR A 131 -0.19 8.17 -10.97
C THR A 131 0.94 8.22 -12.01
N LYS A 132 2.20 8.29 -11.57
CA LYS A 132 3.36 8.41 -12.45
C LYS A 132 3.83 7.08 -13.05
N GLY A 133 3.35 5.92 -12.55
CA GLY A 133 3.84 4.61 -12.93
C GLY A 133 5.27 4.32 -12.42
N THR A 134 5.59 4.78 -11.22
CA THR A 134 6.92 4.65 -10.59
C THR A 134 6.90 3.86 -9.29
N LEU A 135 5.86 3.04 -9.07
CA LEU A 135 5.76 2.18 -7.90
C LEU A 135 6.86 1.11 -7.89
N ALA A 136 7.28 0.72 -6.69
CA ALA A 136 7.91 -0.57 -6.48
C ALA A 136 6.79 -1.61 -6.36
N VAL A 137 6.74 -2.56 -7.29
CA VAL A 137 5.72 -3.62 -7.38
C VAL A 137 6.39 -4.92 -6.97
N MET A 138 6.10 -5.43 -5.77
CA MET A 138 6.64 -6.70 -5.27
C MET A 138 5.74 -7.82 -5.75
N VAL A 139 6.29 -8.97 -6.18
CA VAL A 139 5.45 -10.01 -6.79
C VAL A 139 5.87 -11.40 -6.34
N ALA A 140 4.93 -12.16 -5.79
CA ALA A 140 5.07 -13.59 -5.54
C ALA A 140 3.98 -14.37 -6.25
N CYS A 141 4.36 -15.29 -7.14
CA CYS A 141 3.46 -16.18 -7.88
C CYS A 141 4.27 -17.25 -8.61
N PRO A 142 3.63 -18.32 -9.14
CA PRO A 142 4.31 -19.30 -9.98
C PRO A 142 5.04 -18.64 -11.17
N ARG A 143 6.20 -19.19 -11.56
CA ARG A 143 7.01 -18.65 -12.66
C ARG A 143 6.26 -18.54 -13.99
N SER A 144 5.39 -19.49 -14.29
CA SER A 144 4.55 -19.45 -15.48
C SER A 144 3.60 -18.25 -15.47
N THR A 145 2.98 -17.98 -14.33
CA THR A 145 2.09 -16.82 -14.13
C THR A 145 2.87 -15.51 -14.17
N TRP A 146 4.10 -15.49 -13.61
CA TRP A 146 4.96 -14.30 -13.64
C TRP A 146 5.18 -13.80 -15.07
N ALA A 147 5.54 -14.69 -15.99
CA ALA A 147 5.77 -14.32 -17.39
C ALA A 147 4.54 -13.67 -18.06
N GLU A 148 3.33 -14.06 -17.62
CA GLU A 148 2.08 -13.50 -18.14
C GLU A 148 1.76 -12.13 -17.52
N VAL A 149 1.96 -11.95 -16.20
CA VAL A 149 1.50 -10.75 -15.49
C VAL A 149 2.54 -9.63 -15.43
N GLU A 150 3.82 -9.93 -15.55
CA GLU A 150 4.90 -8.93 -15.48
C GLU A 150 4.71 -7.79 -16.49
N PRO A 151 4.39 -8.03 -17.79
CA PRO A 151 4.17 -6.96 -18.75
C PRO A 151 3.04 -6.01 -18.35
N ILE A 152 2.00 -6.53 -17.67
CA ILE A 152 0.87 -5.75 -17.18
C ILE A 152 1.30 -4.92 -15.97
N LEU A 153 1.97 -5.54 -15.00
CA LEU A 153 2.43 -4.92 -13.76
C LEU A 153 3.48 -3.82 -13.98
N LYS A 154 4.29 -3.91 -15.05
CA LYS A 154 5.25 -2.87 -15.45
C LYS A 154 4.60 -1.51 -15.76
N ASN A 155 3.30 -1.47 -16.05
CA ASN A 155 2.58 -0.20 -16.20
C ASN A 155 2.46 0.56 -14.88
N PHE A 156 2.60 -0.11 -13.73
CA PHE A 156 2.56 0.52 -12.42
C PHE A 156 3.93 0.99 -11.94
N GLY A 157 5.02 0.39 -12.44
CA GLY A 157 6.37 0.74 -12.05
C GLY A 157 7.39 -0.39 -12.19
N ARG A 158 8.43 -0.35 -11.35
CA ARG A 158 9.47 -1.37 -11.33
C ARG A 158 9.00 -2.60 -10.56
N THR A 159 9.06 -3.76 -11.21
CA THR A 159 8.66 -5.04 -10.64
C THR A 159 9.83 -5.75 -9.94
N PHE A 160 9.52 -6.44 -8.83
CA PHE A 160 10.47 -7.22 -8.03
C PHE A 160 9.86 -8.60 -7.77
N TYR A 161 10.38 -9.61 -8.41
CA TYR A 161 9.94 -10.99 -8.19
C TYR A 161 10.54 -11.51 -6.88
N THR A 162 9.69 -11.82 -5.89
CA THR A 162 10.10 -12.24 -4.56
C THR A 162 10.07 -13.75 -4.35
N GLY A 163 9.52 -14.52 -5.30
CA GLY A 163 9.43 -15.98 -5.25
C GLY A 163 8.05 -16.49 -5.60
N GLU A 164 7.83 -17.80 -5.42
CA GLU A 164 6.59 -18.46 -5.82
C GLU A 164 5.55 -18.51 -4.71
N LYS A 165 5.98 -18.51 -3.44
CA LYS A 165 5.10 -18.71 -2.30
C LYS A 165 4.30 -17.43 -2.01
N PRO A 166 2.95 -17.49 -1.98
CA PRO A 166 2.11 -16.38 -1.52
C PRO A 166 2.52 -15.91 -0.12
N GLY A 167 2.53 -14.59 0.08
CA GLY A 167 2.97 -13.96 1.33
C GLY A 167 4.40 -13.41 1.29
N LEU A 168 5.28 -13.88 0.39
CA LEU A 168 6.65 -13.36 0.29
C LEU A 168 6.67 -11.89 -0.12
N ALA A 169 5.80 -11.47 -1.05
CA ALA A 169 5.69 -10.07 -1.44
C ALA A 169 5.09 -9.21 -0.32
N GLN A 170 4.10 -9.73 0.43
CA GLN A 170 3.58 -9.07 1.63
C GLN A 170 4.67 -8.89 2.69
N THR A 171 5.49 -9.90 2.95
CA THR A 171 6.61 -9.80 3.90
C THR A 171 7.57 -8.68 3.50
N ALA A 172 7.97 -8.62 2.22
CA ALA A 172 8.80 -7.53 1.70
C ALA A 172 8.14 -6.15 1.87
N LYS A 173 6.83 -6.08 1.60
CA LYS A 173 6.05 -4.84 1.77
C LYS A 173 5.96 -4.41 3.22
N LEU A 174 5.70 -5.33 4.14
CA LEU A 174 5.61 -5.02 5.57
C LEU A 174 6.95 -4.56 6.14
N ALA A 175 8.06 -5.20 5.76
CA ALA A 175 9.40 -4.78 6.14
C ALA A 175 9.71 -3.35 5.65
N ASN A 176 9.38 -3.03 4.38
CA ASN A 176 9.52 -1.68 3.85
C ASN A 176 8.68 -0.65 4.64
N ASN A 177 7.43 -0.98 4.96
CA ASN A 177 6.53 -0.04 5.63
C ASN A 177 6.90 0.16 7.10
N LEU A 178 7.41 -0.88 7.79
CA LEU A 178 7.99 -0.74 9.12
C LEU A 178 9.15 0.25 9.12
N LEU A 179 10.10 0.11 8.18
CA LEU A 179 11.26 1.02 8.09
C LEU A 179 10.84 2.45 7.75
N ALA A 180 9.82 2.64 6.92
CA ALA A 180 9.29 3.97 6.62
C ALA A 180 8.62 4.62 7.84
N ALA A 181 7.91 3.84 8.67
CA ALA A 181 7.32 4.31 9.93
C ALA A 181 8.39 4.55 11.00
N ALA A 182 9.37 3.68 11.14
CA ALA A 182 10.50 3.90 12.04
C ALA A 182 11.28 5.17 11.70
N ALA A 183 11.48 5.41 10.41
CA ALA A 183 12.15 6.63 9.93
C ALA A 183 11.45 7.90 10.41
N ILE A 184 10.12 8.00 10.30
CA ILE A 184 9.42 9.22 10.75
C ILE A 184 9.41 9.34 12.27
N VAL A 185 9.27 8.22 13.02
CA VAL A 185 9.33 8.24 14.48
C VAL A 185 10.68 8.74 14.96
N LEU A 186 11.76 8.06 14.58
CA LEU A 186 13.12 8.39 15.05
C LEU A 186 13.60 9.76 14.57
N SER A 187 13.25 10.15 13.33
CA SER A 187 13.59 11.49 12.84
C SER A 187 12.84 12.58 13.59
N SER A 188 11.59 12.34 14.03
CA SER A 188 10.84 13.31 14.84
C SER A 188 11.50 13.53 16.20
N GLU A 189 11.94 12.46 16.87
CA GLU A 189 12.66 12.55 18.13
C GLU A 189 14.00 13.28 17.98
N ALA A 190 14.80 12.92 16.96
CA ALA A 190 16.09 13.56 16.69
C ALA A 190 15.96 15.05 16.36
N VAL A 191 14.97 15.42 15.55
CA VAL A 191 14.76 16.81 15.17
C VAL A 191 14.21 17.61 16.34
N ALA A 192 13.26 17.05 17.13
CA ALA A 192 12.77 17.72 18.35
C ALA A 192 13.89 17.99 19.36
N MET A 193 14.82 17.03 19.55
CA MET A 193 16.02 17.23 20.36
C MET A 193 16.86 18.39 19.84
N GLY A 194 17.12 18.45 18.55
CA GLY A 194 17.91 19.54 17.94
C GLY A 194 17.25 20.91 18.11
N VAL A 195 15.93 20.99 17.86
CA VAL A 195 15.15 22.23 18.07
C VAL A 195 15.17 22.65 19.53
N LYS A 196 15.05 21.70 20.46
CA LYS A 196 15.16 21.97 21.91
C LYS A 196 16.53 22.52 22.31
N ALA A 197 17.58 22.11 21.60
CA ALA A 197 18.94 22.62 21.77
C ALA A 197 19.20 23.97 21.09
N GLY A 198 18.22 24.48 20.33
CA GLY A 198 18.32 25.77 19.62
C GLY A 198 18.79 25.69 18.16
N LEU A 199 18.82 24.47 17.57
CA LEU A 199 19.13 24.31 16.15
C LEU A 199 17.91 24.67 15.28
N ASP A 200 18.17 25.30 14.15
CA ASP A 200 17.18 25.44 13.08
C ASP A 200 16.84 24.06 12.50
N PRO A 201 15.57 23.65 12.45
CA PRO A 201 15.20 22.33 11.97
C PRO A 201 15.49 22.10 10.49
N THR A 202 15.47 23.13 9.64
CA THR A 202 15.81 23.02 8.22
C THR A 202 17.30 22.69 8.06
N ILE A 203 18.16 23.43 8.78
CA ILE A 203 19.62 23.18 8.79
C ILE A 203 19.91 21.77 9.32
N LEU A 204 19.21 21.36 10.39
CA LEU A 204 19.40 20.01 10.96
C LEU A 204 19.00 18.92 9.97
N ILE A 205 17.89 19.07 9.25
CA ILE A 205 17.47 18.13 8.20
C ILE A 205 18.50 18.09 7.06
N ASP A 206 19.06 19.21 6.65
CA ASP A 206 20.09 19.25 5.62
C ASP A 206 21.39 18.54 6.08
N ILE A 207 21.80 18.71 7.33
CA ILE A 207 22.92 18.00 7.92
C ILE A 207 22.66 16.48 7.92
N ILE A 208 21.47 16.05 8.37
CA ILE A 208 21.09 14.63 8.41
C ILE A 208 21.10 14.04 6.98
N ASN A 209 20.57 14.79 6.00
CA ASN A 209 20.53 14.34 4.61
C ASN A 209 21.90 14.30 3.92
N ALA A 210 22.85 15.12 4.36
CA ALA A 210 24.25 15.05 3.92
C ALA A 210 25.02 13.90 4.60
N GLY A 211 24.57 13.44 5.77
CA GLY A 211 25.22 12.41 6.58
C GLY A 211 24.61 11.02 6.44
N SER A 212 25.05 10.12 7.32
CA SER A 212 24.58 8.73 7.38
C SER A 212 23.17 8.54 7.95
N GLY A 213 22.59 9.58 8.58
CA GLY A 213 21.23 9.57 9.11
C GLY A 213 20.14 9.72 8.06
N ARG A 214 20.50 9.99 6.80
CA ARG A 214 19.58 10.16 5.67
C ARG A 214 18.60 9.01 5.54
N ASN A 215 17.32 9.33 5.42
CA ASN A 215 16.25 8.34 5.29
C ASN A 215 15.03 8.94 4.59
N SER A 216 14.01 8.13 4.34
CA SER A 216 12.81 8.56 3.61
C SER A 216 11.97 9.62 4.35
N ALA A 217 12.10 9.75 5.67
CA ALA A 217 11.42 10.81 6.41
C ALA A 217 12.14 12.14 6.23
N THR A 218 13.47 12.16 6.41
CA THR A 218 14.28 13.40 6.29
C THR A 218 14.31 13.93 4.85
N GLN A 219 14.28 13.05 3.85
CA GLN A 219 14.32 13.44 2.44
C GLN A 219 12.96 13.92 1.89
N ASP A 220 11.86 13.37 2.38
CA ASP A 220 10.56 13.62 1.78
C ASP A 220 9.53 14.19 2.76
N LYS A 221 9.31 13.51 3.90
CA LYS A 221 8.18 13.81 4.79
C LYS A 221 8.39 15.08 5.60
N PHE A 222 9.61 15.29 6.10
CA PHE A 222 9.94 16.52 6.82
C PHE A 222 9.84 17.75 5.93
N PRO A 223 10.51 17.83 4.77
CA PRO A 223 10.41 19.00 3.91
C PRO A 223 9.00 19.28 3.39
N LYS A 224 8.23 18.22 3.10
CA LYS A 224 6.94 18.36 2.43
C LYS A 224 5.75 18.55 3.37
N ALA A 225 5.80 18.03 4.60
CA ALA A 225 4.64 17.97 5.47
C ALA A 225 4.89 18.39 6.92
N VAL A 226 6.08 18.12 7.50
CA VAL A 226 6.36 18.47 8.89
C VAL A 226 6.84 19.92 9.01
N LEU A 227 7.88 20.32 8.30
CA LEU A 227 8.42 21.68 8.32
C LEU A 227 7.40 22.71 7.82
N THR A 228 6.58 22.34 6.82
CA THR A 228 5.49 23.17 6.27
C THR A 228 4.25 23.20 7.16
N ARG A 229 4.18 22.35 8.18
CA ARG A 229 3.02 22.18 9.08
C ARG A 229 1.73 21.70 8.40
N THR A 230 1.78 21.19 7.18
CA THR A 230 0.58 20.73 6.46
C THR A 230 0.08 19.36 6.93
N PHE A 231 1.00 18.47 7.34
CA PHE A 231 0.70 17.09 7.78
C PHE A 231 -0.23 16.36 6.81
N ASP A 232 0.09 16.42 5.52
CA ASP A 232 -0.71 15.92 4.40
C ASP A 232 0.11 15.12 3.37
N PHE A 233 1.12 14.40 3.84
CA PHE A 233 2.00 13.60 2.97
C PHE A 233 1.24 12.55 2.15
N GLY A 234 0.06 12.15 2.60
CA GLY A 234 -0.88 11.31 1.83
C GLY A 234 -0.97 9.87 2.29
N PHE A 235 -0.50 9.53 3.50
CA PHE A 235 -0.66 8.20 4.08
C PHE A 235 -1.31 8.27 5.47
N ALA A 236 -2.49 7.64 5.61
CA ALA A 236 -3.26 7.70 6.85
C ALA A 236 -2.57 6.96 8.01
N THR A 237 -2.62 7.54 9.20
CA THR A 237 -2.07 6.96 10.44
C THR A 237 -2.62 5.57 10.71
N GLY A 238 -3.92 5.35 10.54
CA GLY A 238 -4.55 4.04 10.76
C GLY A 238 -4.05 2.96 9.79
N LEU A 239 -3.75 3.32 8.54
CA LEU A 239 -3.14 2.39 7.58
C LEU A 239 -1.69 2.08 7.93
N SER A 240 -0.92 3.08 8.37
CA SER A 240 0.45 2.88 8.84
C SER A 240 0.48 1.99 10.09
N TYR A 241 -0.41 2.25 11.05
CA TYR A 241 -0.58 1.40 12.24
C TYR A 241 -0.91 -0.05 11.87
N LYS A 242 -1.88 -0.24 10.95
CA LYS A 242 -2.25 -1.58 10.46
C LYS A 242 -1.03 -2.31 9.87
N ASP A 243 -0.26 -1.65 9.02
CA ASP A 243 0.88 -2.26 8.34
C ASP A 243 2.00 -2.64 9.33
N VAL A 244 2.32 -1.75 10.28
CA VAL A 244 3.32 -2.04 11.31
C VAL A 244 2.84 -3.12 12.27
N LYS A 245 1.54 -3.12 12.63
CA LYS A 245 0.95 -4.18 13.44
C LYS A 245 1.07 -5.53 12.74
N LEU A 246 0.70 -5.63 11.47
CA LEU A 246 0.86 -6.85 10.68
C LEU A 246 2.33 -7.30 10.64
N CYS A 247 3.27 -6.37 10.49
CA CYS A 247 4.70 -6.68 10.46
C CYS A 247 5.18 -7.30 11.78
N VAL A 248 4.79 -6.71 12.91
CA VAL A 248 5.18 -7.20 14.24
C VAL A 248 4.54 -8.56 14.53
N ASP A 249 3.26 -8.71 14.24
CA ASP A 249 2.51 -9.97 14.47
C ASP A 249 3.11 -11.12 13.61
N GLU A 250 3.43 -10.88 12.34
CA GLU A 250 4.06 -11.88 11.47
C GLU A 250 5.49 -12.22 11.89
N ALA A 251 6.26 -11.23 12.34
CA ALA A 251 7.61 -11.46 12.85
C ALA A 251 7.56 -12.33 14.13
N GLU A 252 6.62 -12.07 15.04
CA GLU A 252 6.38 -12.89 16.22
C GLU A 252 6.04 -14.35 15.85
N ALA A 253 5.15 -14.55 14.87
CA ALA A 253 4.79 -15.86 14.36
C ALA A 253 5.97 -16.61 13.73
N LEU A 254 6.96 -15.87 13.19
CA LEU A 254 8.23 -16.41 12.64
C LEU A 254 9.32 -16.58 13.72
N GLY A 255 9.07 -16.20 14.98
CA GLY A 255 10.04 -16.23 16.05
C GLY A 255 11.13 -15.14 15.97
N VAL A 256 10.85 -14.02 15.26
CA VAL A 256 11.77 -12.89 15.12
C VAL A 256 11.40 -11.80 16.13
N PRO A 257 12.25 -11.50 17.15
CA PRO A 257 11.97 -10.44 18.11
C PRO A 257 11.96 -9.06 17.46
N MET A 258 10.90 -8.26 17.70
CA MET A 258 10.69 -6.94 17.08
C MET A 258 10.61 -5.82 18.14
N VAL A 259 11.66 -5.66 18.94
CA VAL A 259 11.68 -4.68 20.06
C VAL A 259 11.45 -3.26 19.54
N ALA A 260 12.25 -2.81 18.58
CA ALA A 260 12.09 -1.49 17.96
C ALA A 260 10.77 -1.36 17.19
N GLY A 261 10.38 -2.41 16.45
CA GLY A 261 9.12 -2.44 15.71
C GLY A 261 7.90 -2.31 16.61
N ALA A 262 7.93 -2.95 17.80
CA ALA A 262 6.89 -2.81 18.80
C ALA A 262 6.78 -1.36 19.35
N ALA A 263 7.90 -0.69 19.56
CA ALA A 263 7.91 0.73 19.96
C ALA A 263 7.32 1.63 18.87
N VAL A 264 7.68 1.42 17.61
CA VAL A 264 7.11 2.16 16.46
C VAL A 264 5.60 1.92 16.36
N ARG A 265 5.12 0.67 16.56
CA ARG A 265 3.68 0.37 16.62
C ARG A 265 2.97 1.18 17.70
N GLN A 266 3.58 1.31 18.88
CA GLN A 266 3.00 2.09 19.98
C GLN A 266 2.95 3.59 19.66
N MET A 267 3.98 4.16 19.04
CA MET A 267 3.96 5.55 18.60
C MET A 267 2.82 5.83 17.61
N LEU A 268 2.57 4.92 16.68
CA LEU A 268 1.43 5.02 15.76
C LEU A 268 0.09 4.89 16.50
N ALA A 269 -0.02 4.01 17.49
CA ALA A 269 -1.23 3.88 18.31
C ALA A 269 -1.53 5.18 19.10
N VAL A 270 -0.51 5.80 19.72
CA VAL A 270 -0.64 7.10 20.38
C VAL A 270 -1.06 8.18 19.40
N THR A 271 -0.42 8.25 18.22
CA THR A 271 -0.76 9.22 17.18
C THR A 271 -2.21 9.07 16.73
N GLN A 272 -2.65 7.84 16.51
CA GLN A 272 -4.05 7.54 16.14
C GLN A 272 -5.03 7.94 17.24
N ALA A 273 -4.71 7.67 18.50
CA ALA A 273 -5.57 8.07 19.64
C ALA A 273 -5.69 9.59 19.77
N ARG A 274 -4.63 10.33 19.45
CA ARG A 274 -4.59 11.81 19.55
C ARG A 274 -5.26 12.51 18.37
N PHE A 275 -5.03 12.04 17.15
CA PHE A 275 -5.38 12.77 15.91
C PHE A 275 -6.37 12.01 15.02
N GLY A 276 -6.78 10.79 15.39
CA GLY A 276 -7.68 9.94 14.62
C GLY A 276 -6.95 9.08 13.55
N ALA A 277 -7.62 7.99 13.14
CA ALA A 277 -7.08 7.05 12.17
C ALA A 277 -6.93 7.65 10.75
N SER A 278 -7.73 8.66 10.43
CA SER A 278 -7.69 9.37 9.13
C SER A 278 -6.63 10.47 9.07
N SER A 279 -6.00 10.84 10.21
CA SER A 279 -4.89 11.80 10.21
C SER A 279 -3.74 11.28 9.36
N ASP A 280 -2.92 12.19 8.83
CA ASP A 280 -1.69 11.79 8.15
C ASP A 280 -0.66 11.27 9.16
N PHE A 281 0.08 10.21 8.80
CA PHE A 281 1.03 9.57 9.73
C PHE A 281 2.22 10.49 10.08
N THR A 282 2.47 11.57 9.34
CA THR A 282 3.43 12.61 9.71
C THR A 282 3.03 13.36 10.99
N SER A 283 1.77 13.23 11.44
CA SER A 283 1.30 13.72 12.74
C SER A 283 2.01 13.07 13.95
N ILE A 284 2.80 12.01 13.74
CA ILE A 284 3.77 11.49 14.73
C ILE A 284 4.67 12.62 15.25
N ALA A 285 5.15 13.50 14.37
CA ALA A 285 5.99 14.62 14.75
C ALA A 285 5.28 15.54 15.77
N ARG A 286 3.97 15.75 15.64
CA ARG A 286 3.18 16.56 16.59
C ARG A 286 3.11 15.93 17.99
N VAL A 287 3.06 14.59 18.07
CA VAL A 287 3.13 13.89 19.37
C VAL A 287 4.47 14.16 20.05
N VAL A 288 5.55 14.04 19.29
CA VAL A 288 6.91 14.28 19.81
C VAL A 288 7.12 15.73 20.20
N GLU A 289 6.61 16.69 19.41
CA GLU A 289 6.61 18.12 19.72
C GLU A 289 5.92 18.42 21.06
N GLU A 290 4.72 17.85 21.27
CA GLU A 290 3.98 18.00 22.53
C GLU A 290 4.81 17.50 23.72
N TRP A 291 5.42 16.32 23.61
CA TRP A 291 6.22 15.74 24.70
C TRP A 291 7.52 16.51 24.95
N ALA A 292 8.14 17.03 23.91
CA ALA A 292 9.37 17.79 24.02
C ALA A 292 9.12 19.28 24.38
N GLY A 293 7.90 19.79 24.24
CA GLY A 293 7.58 21.21 24.40
C GLY A 293 8.30 22.10 23.39
N VAL A 294 8.30 21.68 22.11
CA VAL A 294 8.90 22.40 20.97
C VAL A 294 7.94 22.42 19.78
N GLU A 295 8.22 23.24 18.79
CA GLU A 295 7.54 23.22 17.48
C GLU A 295 8.59 23.07 16.37
N ILE A 296 8.41 22.07 15.50
CA ILE A 296 9.30 21.78 14.36
C ILE A 296 8.72 22.47 13.12
N ARG A 297 9.25 23.62 12.76
CA ARG A 297 8.83 24.38 11.57
C ARG A 297 10.01 25.12 10.93
N SER A 298 9.96 25.32 9.62
CA SER A 298 10.87 26.23 8.89
C SER A 298 10.52 27.69 9.12
#